data_8c8725100c9c0e32636f4bb7079a617a
#
_entry.id   8c8725100c9c0e32636f4bb7079a617a
#
_cell.length_a   1.000
_cell.length_b   1.000
_cell.length_c   1.000
_cell.angle_alpha   90.00
_cell.angle_beta   90.00
_cell.angle_gamma   90.00
#
_symmetry.space_group_name_H-M   'P 1'
#
loop_
_entity.id
_entity.type
_entity.pdbx_description
1 polymer ?
#
loop_
_entity_poly.entity_id
_entity_poly.type
_entity_poly.pdbx_seq_one_letter_code
_entity_poly.pdbx_strand_id
1 'polypeptide(L)'
;MTSRLWCAAKVVTPVLLGISALEPTPLLAAERVCNGTLLQIQVNERGTSHSDRFRFSLGLDAENANKDAAMTALNGRLAEARQAIQPLALGRLTIPAPRSYPMGGGTSGPRVERASTTITGEVSRENYDAVIQAAGRLPGVRLQGMTSLASSSSSASLADQLLKQALETGQRRAEATARALGLRKVELLLIDQRGSTYRPMAMAARMGEASFRPGEAPKPSQSLTLKLDYCLH
;
A
#
# COMPACT_ATOMS: atom_id res chain seq x y z
N MET A 1 -68.52 -31.03 -23.16
CA MET A 1 -69.20 -30.11 -22.26
C MET A 1 -68.30 -28.85 -22.18
N THR A 2 -68.39 -28.00 -23.08
CA THR A 2 -69.11 -26.71 -23.28
C THR A 2 -69.20 -25.87 -22.03
N SER A 3 -68.41 -24.78 -21.95
CA SER A 3 -68.97 -23.52 -21.49
C SER A 3 -68.04 -22.36 -21.95
N ARG A 4 -68.59 -21.49 -22.76
CA ARG A 4 -68.11 -20.21 -23.20
C ARG A 4 -68.50 -19.17 -22.15
N LEU A 5 -67.69 -18.11 -21.99
CA LEU A 5 -68.08 -16.76 -21.52
C LEU A 5 -66.90 -15.84 -21.76
N TRP A 6 -66.90 -15.03 -22.71
CA TRP A 6 -67.48 -13.71 -22.99
C TRP A 6 -66.56 -12.57 -22.53
N CYS A 7 -66.19 -11.81 -23.55
CA CYS A 7 -65.39 -10.56 -23.57
C CYS A 7 -65.95 -9.45 -22.69
N ALA A 8 -65.04 -8.66 -22.12
CA ALA A 8 -65.26 -7.23 -21.91
C ALA A 8 -63.93 -6.50 -22.20
N ALA A 9 -63.90 -5.84 -23.35
CA ALA A 9 -62.86 -4.89 -23.73
C ALA A 9 -63.00 -3.63 -22.89
N LYS A 10 -62.01 -3.28 -22.08
CA LYS A 10 -61.83 -1.95 -21.50
C LYS A 10 -60.81 -1.21 -22.33
N VAL A 11 -61.29 -0.21 -23.06
CA VAL A 11 -60.50 0.81 -23.73
C VAL A 11 -59.80 1.63 -22.65
N VAL A 12 -58.47 1.54 -22.55
CA VAL A 12 -57.67 2.41 -21.71
C VAL A 12 -56.99 3.44 -22.64
N THR A 13 -57.45 4.66 -22.52
CA THR A 13 -56.84 5.84 -23.18
C THR A 13 -55.42 6.08 -22.62
N PRO A 14 -54.39 6.19 -23.44
CA PRO A 14 -53.08 6.58 -22.95
C PRO A 14 -53.03 8.09 -22.68
N VAL A 15 -52.84 8.44 -21.40
CA VAL A 15 -52.44 9.81 -21.01
C VAL A 15 -50.97 9.92 -21.32
N LEU A 16 -50.63 10.68 -22.34
CA LEU A 16 -49.26 11.12 -22.66
C LEU A 16 -48.81 12.12 -21.59
N LEU A 17 -48.12 11.63 -20.56
CA LEU A 17 -47.31 12.42 -19.65
C LEU A 17 -46.04 12.84 -20.40
N GLY A 18 -45.95 14.10 -20.77
CA GLY A 18 -44.79 14.74 -21.33
C GLY A 18 -43.66 14.72 -20.27
N ILE A 19 -42.71 13.81 -20.43
CA ILE A 19 -41.46 13.83 -19.68
C ILE A 19 -40.58 14.91 -20.34
N SER A 20 -40.55 16.11 -19.73
CA SER A 20 -39.55 17.13 -20.06
C SER A 20 -38.17 16.55 -19.67
N ALA A 21 -37.42 16.11 -20.67
CA ALA A 21 -36.00 15.78 -20.52
C ALA A 21 -35.26 17.06 -20.12
N LEU A 22 -34.89 17.15 -18.83
CA LEU A 22 -33.83 18.09 -18.41
C LEU A 22 -32.53 17.58 -19.04
N GLU A 23 -32.13 18.23 -20.13
CA GLU A 23 -30.79 18.04 -20.66
C GLU A 23 -29.77 18.50 -19.60
N PRO A 24 -28.82 17.65 -19.18
CA PRO A 24 -27.74 18.08 -18.32
C PRO A 24 -26.90 19.10 -19.11
N THR A 25 -27.02 20.37 -18.78
CA THR A 25 -26.09 21.40 -19.28
C THR A 25 -24.68 20.97 -18.87
N PRO A 26 -23.73 20.78 -19.82
CA PRO A 26 -22.35 20.54 -19.48
C PRO A 26 -21.88 21.76 -18.67
N LEU A 27 -21.48 21.53 -17.41
CA LEU A 27 -20.70 22.48 -16.63
C LEU A 27 -19.40 22.68 -17.41
N LEU A 28 -19.33 23.68 -18.25
CA LEU A 28 -18.11 24.18 -18.84
C LEU A 28 -17.21 24.58 -17.67
N ALA A 29 -16.23 23.75 -17.37
CA ALA A 29 -15.14 24.12 -16.47
C ALA A 29 -14.58 25.43 -17.00
N ALA A 30 -14.74 26.53 -16.25
CA ALA A 30 -14.22 27.82 -16.64
C ALA A 30 -12.73 27.69 -16.88
N GLU A 31 -12.34 27.67 -18.13
CA GLU A 31 -10.93 27.64 -18.54
C GLU A 31 -10.29 28.92 -18.00
N ARG A 32 -9.40 28.78 -17.02
CA ARG A 32 -8.72 29.94 -16.44
C ARG A 32 -7.75 30.48 -17.49
N VAL A 33 -8.15 31.53 -18.14
CA VAL A 33 -7.36 32.19 -19.18
C VAL A 33 -6.26 33.01 -18.52
N CYS A 34 -5.01 32.72 -18.85
CA CYS A 34 -3.88 33.57 -18.49
C CYS A 34 -3.72 34.69 -19.50
N ASN A 35 -3.95 35.96 -19.08
CA ASN A 35 -3.73 37.15 -19.91
C ASN A 35 -2.27 37.63 -19.91
N GLY A 36 -1.34 36.82 -19.46
CA GLY A 36 0.09 37.07 -19.35
C GLY A 36 0.91 35.91 -19.89
N THR A 37 2.06 35.67 -19.28
CA THR A 37 2.93 34.54 -19.62
C THR A 37 2.54 33.33 -18.79
N LEU A 38 2.14 32.23 -19.44
CA LEU A 38 1.87 30.96 -18.76
C LEU A 38 3.19 30.26 -18.42
N LEU A 39 3.39 29.96 -17.14
CA LEU A 39 4.55 29.22 -16.63
C LEU A 39 4.10 27.92 -16.01
N GLN A 40 4.60 26.80 -16.52
CA GLN A 40 4.36 25.46 -15.96
C GLN A 40 5.59 24.97 -15.21
N ILE A 41 5.42 24.62 -13.95
CA ILE A 41 6.50 24.15 -13.08
C ILE A 41 6.16 22.75 -12.57
N GLN A 42 7.09 21.82 -12.68
CA GLN A 42 7.05 20.57 -11.96
C GLN A 42 7.96 20.61 -10.75
N VAL A 43 7.38 20.30 -9.58
CA VAL A 43 8.11 20.20 -8.32
C VAL A 43 8.05 18.76 -7.83
N ASN A 44 9.18 18.25 -7.39
CA ASN A 44 9.28 16.92 -6.79
C ASN A 44 9.99 17.05 -5.44
N GLU A 45 9.24 16.78 -4.37
CA GLU A 45 9.77 16.78 -3.01
C GLU A 45 9.83 15.36 -2.46
N ARG A 46 10.82 15.11 -1.59
CA ARG A 46 11.04 13.81 -0.95
C ARG A 46 11.35 14.00 0.52
N GLY A 47 10.84 13.09 1.33
CA GLY A 47 11.12 13.07 2.75
C GLY A 47 11.15 11.65 3.29
N THR A 48 11.56 11.53 4.54
CA THR A 48 11.57 10.28 5.28
C THR A 48 10.76 10.43 6.56
N SER A 49 10.00 9.41 6.92
CA SER A 49 9.25 9.34 8.18
C SER A 49 9.97 8.47 9.21
N HIS A 50 9.54 8.56 10.46
CA HIS A 50 9.98 7.64 11.49
C HIS A 50 9.46 6.22 11.24
N SER A 51 10.26 5.20 11.59
CA SER A 51 9.86 3.81 11.57
C SER A 51 9.14 3.48 12.87
N ASP A 52 7.81 3.54 12.84
CA ASP A 52 6.99 3.28 14.03
C ASP A 52 6.55 1.83 14.12
N ARG A 53 6.50 1.16 12.96
CA ARG A 53 6.08 -0.23 12.83
C ARG A 53 7.00 -0.99 11.88
N PHE A 54 6.98 -2.31 12.03
CA PHE A 54 7.75 -3.20 11.18
C PHE A 54 6.87 -4.33 10.70
N ARG A 55 6.87 -4.58 9.40
CA ARG A 55 6.26 -5.78 8.81
C ARG A 55 7.30 -6.87 8.79
N PHE A 56 6.99 -7.99 9.40
CA PHE A 56 7.84 -9.17 9.40
C PHE A 56 7.29 -10.26 8.48
N SER A 57 8.19 -11.10 7.99
CA SER A 57 7.90 -12.32 7.24
C SER A 57 8.69 -13.47 7.85
N LEU A 58 7.98 -14.50 8.31
CA LEU A 58 8.56 -15.73 8.88
C LEU A 58 8.23 -16.88 7.96
N GLY A 59 9.26 -17.57 7.49
CA GLY A 59 9.10 -18.82 6.78
C GLY A 59 9.02 -19.99 7.77
N LEU A 60 8.07 -20.88 7.55
CA LEU A 60 7.92 -22.13 8.29
C LEU A 60 8.03 -23.28 7.31
N ASP A 61 8.79 -24.28 7.69
CA ASP A 61 8.91 -25.52 6.93
C ASP A 61 8.99 -26.76 7.84
N ALA A 62 8.52 -27.87 7.32
CA ALA A 62 8.62 -29.19 7.92
C ALA A 62 8.89 -30.22 6.85
N GLU A 63 9.79 -31.16 7.14
CA GLU A 63 10.15 -32.26 6.26
C GLU A 63 9.73 -33.60 6.89
N ASN A 64 9.24 -34.53 6.06
CA ASN A 64 8.90 -35.86 6.50
C ASN A 64 8.95 -36.86 5.32
N ALA A 65 8.83 -38.14 5.61
CA ALA A 65 8.87 -39.19 4.59
C ALA A 65 7.69 -39.11 3.58
N ASN A 66 6.53 -38.59 3.99
CA ASN A 66 5.37 -38.46 3.15
C ASN A 66 4.66 -37.10 3.35
N LYS A 67 3.82 -36.75 2.40
CA LYS A 67 3.10 -35.46 2.35
C LYS A 67 2.24 -35.20 3.59
N ASP A 68 1.47 -36.18 4.02
CA ASP A 68 0.53 -35.99 5.13
C ASP A 68 1.26 -35.80 6.47
N ALA A 69 2.33 -36.54 6.69
CA ALA A 69 3.18 -36.37 7.86
C ALA A 69 3.91 -35.01 7.84
N ALA A 70 4.39 -34.54 6.68
CA ALA A 70 5.00 -33.21 6.55
C ALA A 70 4.00 -32.10 6.82
N MET A 71 2.77 -32.21 6.29
CA MET A 71 1.67 -31.25 6.54
C MET A 71 1.24 -31.23 8.01
N THR A 72 1.13 -32.40 8.64
CA THR A 72 0.80 -32.50 10.07
C THR A 72 1.85 -31.84 10.95
N ALA A 73 3.14 -32.11 10.67
CA ALA A 73 4.25 -31.48 11.37
C ALA A 73 4.27 -29.95 11.17
N LEU A 74 4.02 -29.47 9.94
CA LEU A 74 3.93 -28.04 9.66
C LEU A 74 2.77 -27.39 10.43
N ASN A 75 1.60 -28.01 10.46
CA ASN A 75 0.44 -27.47 11.18
C ASN A 75 0.70 -27.37 12.69
N GLY A 76 1.40 -28.33 13.29
CA GLY A 76 1.87 -28.25 14.68
C GLY A 76 2.76 -27.03 14.91
N ARG A 77 3.82 -26.88 14.10
CA ARG A 77 4.71 -25.70 14.15
C ARG A 77 3.98 -24.39 13.94
N LEU A 78 2.99 -24.38 13.04
CA LEU A 78 2.17 -23.20 12.78
C LEU A 78 1.32 -22.80 13.99
N ALA A 79 0.76 -23.77 14.71
CA ALA A 79 0.00 -23.51 15.94
C ALA A 79 0.89 -22.90 17.03
N GLU A 80 2.08 -23.46 17.24
CA GLU A 80 3.08 -22.94 18.18
C GLU A 80 3.53 -21.52 17.79
N ALA A 81 3.81 -21.30 16.51
CA ALA A 81 4.20 -19.97 16.00
C ALA A 81 3.09 -18.93 16.18
N ARG A 82 1.83 -19.30 15.93
CA ARG A 82 0.68 -18.40 16.20
C ARG A 82 0.60 -18.05 17.68
N GLN A 83 0.71 -19.02 18.56
CA GLN A 83 0.63 -18.80 20.00
C GLN A 83 1.73 -17.86 20.49
N ALA A 84 2.95 -17.98 19.98
CA ALA A 84 4.09 -17.17 20.38
C ALA A 84 4.08 -15.76 19.76
N ILE A 85 3.67 -15.62 18.50
CA ILE A 85 3.83 -14.38 17.72
C ILE A 85 2.57 -13.50 17.76
N GLN A 86 1.34 -14.08 17.78
CA GLN A 86 0.10 -13.30 17.75
C GLN A 86 -0.02 -12.25 18.85
N PRO A 87 0.39 -12.51 20.11
CA PRO A 87 0.33 -11.50 21.17
C PRO A 87 1.25 -10.30 20.95
N LEU A 88 2.31 -10.47 20.16
CA LEU A 88 3.30 -9.43 19.86
C LEU A 88 2.92 -8.62 18.61
N ALA A 89 2.04 -9.15 17.77
CA ALA A 89 1.68 -8.55 16.49
C ALA A 89 0.62 -7.45 16.63
N LEU A 90 0.72 -6.45 15.76
CA LEU A 90 -0.32 -5.45 15.57
C LEU A 90 -1.40 -6.02 14.63
N GLY A 91 -2.53 -6.41 15.20
CA GLY A 91 -3.63 -7.00 14.45
C GLY A 91 -3.45 -8.48 14.12
N ARG A 92 -4.08 -8.94 13.04
CA ARG A 92 -4.09 -10.36 12.68
C ARG A 92 -2.88 -10.74 11.83
N LEU A 93 -2.37 -11.96 12.07
CA LEU A 93 -1.36 -12.57 11.21
C LEU A 93 -2.00 -13.00 9.88
N THR A 94 -1.27 -12.81 8.80
CA THR A 94 -1.65 -13.32 7.47
C THR A 94 -0.83 -14.57 7.17
N ILE A 95 -1.53 -15.67 6.89
CA ILE A 95 -0.93 -16.98 6.66
C ILE A 95 -1.57 -17.59 5.42
N PRO A 96 -0.87 -17.67 4.29
CA PRO A 96 -1.36 -18.34 3.09
C PRO A 96 -1.47 -19.84 3.33
N ALA A 97 -2.27 -20.51 2.48
CA ALA A 97 -2.42 -21.96 2.52
C ALA A 97 -1.06 -22.65 2.39
N PRO A 98 -0.74 -23.64 3.25
CA PRO A 98 0.50 -24.40 3.15
C PRO A 98 0.64 -25.13 1.81
N ARG A 99 1.87 -25.28 1.35
CA ARG A 99 2.19 -26.05 0.13
C ARG A 99 3.15 -27.17 0.49
N SER A 100 3.01 -28.33 -0.19
CA SER A 100 3.97 -29.41 -0.08
C SER A 100 4.56 -29.74 -1.44
N TYR A 101 5.83 -30.15 -1.45
CA TYR A 101 6.55 -30.57 -2.64
C TYR A 101 7.63 -31.59 -2.27
N PRO A 102 7.92 -32.54 -3.18
CA PRO A 102 8.97 -33.52 -2.96
C PRO A 102 10.35 -32.88 -3.07
N MET A 103 11.26 -33.29 -2.20
CA MET A 103 12.67 -32.93 -2.21
C MET A 103 13.52 -34.18 -2.25
N GLY A 104 14.63 -34.10 -3.00
CA GLY A 104 15.50 -35.26 -3.18
C GLY A 104 14.91 -36.32 -4.12
N GLY A 105 15.50 -37.47 -4.19
CA GLY A 105 15.18 -38.53 -5.14
C GLY A 105 16.19 -38.58 -6.29
N GLY A 106 16.46 -39.79 -6.80
CA GLY A 106 17.52 -40.08 -7.76
C GLY A 106 18.81 -40.46 -7.07
N THR A 107 19.96 -40.11 -7.62
CA THR A 107 21.29 -40.47 -7.11
C THR A 107 21.69 -39.76 -5.81
N SER A 108 20.89 -38.78 -5.33
CA SER A 108 21.26 -37.86 -4.25
C SER A 108 20.65 -38.17 -2.88
N GLY A 109 19.95 -39.30 -2.71
CA GLY A 109 19.41 -39.71 -1.41
C GLY A 109 17.92 -40.03 -1.37
N PRO A 110 17.35 -40.35 -0.19
CA PRO A 110 15.94 -40.69 -0.07
C PRO A 110 15.04 -39.49 -0.41
N ARG A 111 13.92 -39.80 -1.03
CA ARG A 111 12.87 -38.82 -1.29
C ARG A 111 12.21 -38.39 0.02
N VAL A 112 12.17 -37.10 0.29
CA VAL A 112 11.43 -36.52 1.42
C VAL A 112 10.41 -35.51 0.89
N GLU A 113 9.32 -35.34 1.61
CA GLU A 113 8.31 -34.31 1.32
C GLU A 113 8.54 -33.11 2.24
N ARG A 114 8.55 -31.92 1.68
CA ARG A 114 8.66 -30.67 2.41
C ARG A 114 7.34 -29.90 2.33
N ALA A 115 6.75 -29.61 3.49
CA ALA A 115 5.64 -28.69 3.60
C ALA A 115 6.14 -27.32 4.05
N SER A 116 5.59 -26.24 3.48
CA SER A 116 5.99 -24.86 3.82
C SER A 116 4.85 -23.88 3.78
N THR A 117 4.97 -22.83 4.59
CA THR A 117 4.11 -21.65 4.56
C THR A 117 4.88 -20.43 5.07
N THR A 118 4.22 -19.27 5.03
CA THR A 118 4.80 -18.01 5.53
C THR A 118 3.82 -17.38 6.51
N ILE A 119 4.33 -16.80 7.59
CA ILE A 119 3.56 -15.93 8.48
C ILE A 119 4.00 -14.50 8.23
N THR A 120 3.08 -13.61 7.89
CA THR A 120 3.33 -12.18 7.82
C THR A 120 2.47 -11.44 8.82
N GLY A 121 3.03 -10.41 9.41
CA GLY A 121 2.35 -9.55 10.37
C GLY A 121 3.07 -8.23 10.54
N GLU A 122 2.47 -7.34 11.31
CA GLU A 122 3.10 -6.09 11.71
C GLU A 122 3.37 -6.10 13.20
N VAL A 123 4.43 -5.43 13.62
CA VAL A 123 4.83 -5.30 15.02
C VAL A 123 5.20 -3.85 15.30
N SER A 124 4.94 -3.38 16.52
CA SER A 124 5.41 -2.09 16.98
C SER A 124 6.93 -2.09 17.17
N ARG A 125 7.51 -0.91 17.22
CA ARG A 125 8.94 -0.74 17.52
C ARG A 125 9.34 -1.39 18.86
N GLU A 126 8.44 -1.34 19.84
CA GLU A 126 8.66 -1.87 21.19
C GLU A 126 8.75 -3.41 21.21
N ASN A 127 7.93 -4.07 20.39
CA ASN A 127 7.88 -5.53 20.31
C ASN A 127 8.79 -6.11 19.22
N TYR A 128 9.58 -5.28 18.54
CA TYR A 128 10.47 -5.71 17.44
C TYR A 128 11.40 -6.84 17.84
N ASP A 129 12.18 -6.64 18.91
CA ASP A 129 13.15 -7.64 19.40
C ASP A 129 12.44 -8.89 19.94
N ALA A 130 11.29 -8.73 20.58
CA ALA A 130 10.50 -9.82 21.11
C ALA A 130 10.03 -10.80 20.00
N VAL A 131 9.61 -10.27 18.83
CA VAL A 131 9.24 -11.12 17.69
C VAL A 131 10.44 -11.88 17.15
N ILE A 132 11.60 -11.24 17.01
CA ILE A 132 12.83 -11.89 16.53
C ILE A 132 13.25 -13.01 17.48
N GLN A 133 13.25 -12.74 18.79
CA GLN A 133 13.58 -13.74 19.81
C GLN A 133 12.58 -14.90 19.85
N ALA A 134 11.28 -14.60 19.76
CA ALA A 134 10.24 -15.61 19.70
C ALA A 134 10.40 -16.50 18.46
N ALA A 135 10.61 -15.92 17.30
CA ALA A 135 10.85 -16.65 16.05
C ALA A 135 12.09 -17.52 16.11
N GLY A 136 13.19 -17.02 16.70
CA GLY A 136 14.45 -17.75 16.82
C GLY A 136 14.40 -18.97 17.75
N ARG A 137 13.41 -19.04 18.65
CA ARG A 137 13.20 -20.18 19.56
C ARG A 137 12.33 -21.28 18.98
N LEU A 138 11.64 -21.01 17.86
CA LEU A 138 10.67 -21.94 17.28
C LEU A 138 11.36 -22.84 16.23
N PRO A 139 11.21 -24.17 16.32
CA PRO A 139 11.81 -25.09 15.37
C PRO A 139 11.21 -24.94 13.97
N GLY A 140 12.06 -24.87 12.95
CA GLY A 140 11.64 -24.76 11.55
C GLY A 140 11.03 -23.40 11.19
N VAL A 141 11.21 -22.40 12.05
CA VAL A 141 10.82 -21.01 11.78
C VAL A 141 12.07 -20.20 11.43
N ARG A 142 11.99 -19.41 10.38
CA ARG A 142 13.09 -18.54 9.92
C ARG A 142 12.55 -17.15 9.62
N LEU A 143 13.23 -16.14 10.13
CA LEU A 143 12.96 -14.76 9.73
C LEU A 143 13.45 -14.57 8.29
N GLN A 144 12.51 -14.28 7.38
CA GLN A 144 12.79 -14.03 5.96
C GLN A 144 13.07 -12.56 5.68
N GLY A 145 12.46 -11.67 6.47
CA GLY A 145 12.67 -10.24 6.32
C GLY A 145 11.87 -9.40 7.31
N MET A 146 12.35 -8.18 7.47
CA MET A 146 11.68 -7.11 8.18
C MET A 146 11.63 -5.89 7.28
N THR A 147 10.51 -5.19 7.26
CA THR A 147 10.32 -3.97 6.47
C THR A 147 9.84 -2.87 7.40
N SER A 148 10.55 -1.76 7.43
CA SER A 148 10.14 -0.60 8.23
C SER A 148 8.96 0.11 7.59
N LEU A 149 7.99 0.49 8.41
CA LEU A 149 6.77 1.18 8.02
C LEU A 149 6.60 2.43 8.87
N ALA A 150 6.03 3.47 8.28
CA ALA A 150 5.49 4.59 9.03
C ALA A 150 4.09 4.28 9.53
N SER A 151 3.70 4.86 10.65
CA SER A 151 2.29 4.89 11.04
C SER A 151 1.49 5.75 10.08
N SER A 152 0.17 5.60 10.07
CA SER A 152 -0.71 6.43 9.25
C SER A 152 -0.57 7.92 9.59
N SER A 153 -0.43 8.25 10.86
CA SER A 153 -0.22 9.63 11.34
C SER A 153 1.13 10.19 10.88
N SER A 154 2.23 9.45 11.03
CA SER A 154 3.55 9.87 10.55
C SER A 154 3.59 10.06 9.04
N SER A 155 2.91 9.18 8.30
CA SER A 155 2.81 9.25 6.85
C SER A 155 1.98 10.46 6.39
N ALA A 156 0.85 10.72 7.05
CA ALA A 156 0.00 11.89 6.77
C ALA A 156 0.74 13.20 7.06
N SER A 157 1.37 13.32 8.24
CA SER A 157 2.16 14.50 8.61
C SER A 157 3.29 14.79 7.61
N LEU A 158 3.99 13.73 7.13
CA LEU A 158 5.01 13.90 6.11
C LEU A 158 4.41 14.34 4.78
N ALA A 159 3.25 13.79 4.38
CA ALA A 159 2.55 14.20 3.15
C ALA A 159 2.20 15.69 3.18
N ASP A 160 1.67 16.18 4.30
CA ASP A 160 1.33 17.61 4.48
C ASP A 160 2.58 18.50 4.41
N GLN A 161 3.68 18.08 5.04
CA GLN A 161 4.96 18.79 4.98
C GLN A 161 5.48 18.86 3.54
N LEU A 162 5.46 17.74 2.80
CA LEU A 162 5.91 17.70 1.41
C LEU A 162 5.04 18.56 0.50
N LEU A 163 3.74 18.59 0.73
CA LEU A 163 2.81 19.45 -0.02
C LEU A 163 3.15 20.93 0.22
N LYS A 164 3.32 21.33 1.47
CA LYS A 164 3.72 22.70 1.81
C LYS A 164 5.05 23.09 1.17
N GLN A 165 6.07 22.26 1.28
CA GLN A 165 7.38 22.49 0.70
C GLN A 165 7.31 22.59 -0.84
N ALA A 166 6.53 21.73 -1.49
CA ALA A 166 6.36 21.74 -2.94
C ALA A 166 5.69 23.02 -3.43
N LEU A 167 4.65 23.50 -2.74
CA LEU A 167 3.97 24.77 -3.05
C LEU A 167 4.90 25.96 -2.85
N GLU A 168 5.63 26.02 -1.73
CA GLU A 168 6.62 27.08 -1.47
C GLU A 168 7.75 27.08 -2.50
N THR A 169 8.23 25.90 -2.90
CA THR A 169 9.27 25.77 -3.93
C THR A 169 8.77 26.22 -5.29
N GLY A 170 7.54 25.84 -5.65
CA GLY A 170 6.88 26.28 -6.89
C GLY A 170 6.72 27.79 -6.94
N GLN A 171 6.18 28.38 -5.87
CA GLN A 171 6.00 29.82 -5.75
C GLN A 171 7.31 30.60 -5.89
N ARG A 172 8.36 30.21 -5.15
CA ARG A 172 9.69 30.84 -5.26
C ARG A 172 10.27 30.79 -6.67
N ARG A 173 10.10 29.66 -7.38
CA ARG A 173 10.55 29.52 -8.78
C ARG A 173 9.77 30.41 -9.70
N ALA A 174 8.44 30.48 -9.55
CA ALA A 174 7.58 31.35 -10.36
C ALA A 174 7.93 32.82 -10.16
N GLU A 175 8.13 33.29 -8.92
CA GLU A 175 8.55 34.64 -8.60
C GLU A 175 9.96 34.98 -9.16
N ALA A 176 10.88 34.03 -9.08
CA ALA A 176 12.22 34.22 -9.67
C ALA A 176 12.15 34.35 -11.19
N THR A 177 11.30 33.55 -11.85
CA THR A 177 11.08 33.65 -13.29
C THR A 177 10.40 34.94 -13.67
N ALA A 178 9.37 35.38 -12.93
CA ALA A 178 8.68 36.66 -13.16
C ALA A 178 9.67 37.84 -13.08
N ARG A 179 10.51 37.89 -12.03
CA ARG A 179 11.54 38.94 -11.89
C ARG A 179 12.55 38.95 -13.06
N ALA A 180 12.98 37.78 -13.52
CA ALA A 180 13.88 37.66 -14.65
C ALA A 180 13.30 38.19 -15.96
N LEU A 181 11.94 38.09 -16.10
CA LEU A 181 11.21 38.63 -17.25
C LEU A 181 10.76 40.08 -17.07
N GLY A 182 11.05 40.72 -15.95
CA GLY A 182 10.59 42.08 -15.65
C GLY A 182 9.11 42.15 -15.23
N LEU A 183 8.49 40.99 -14.92
CA LEU A 183 7.10 40.90 -14.48
C LEU A 183 7.02 40.95 -12.94
N ARG A 184 5.90 41.43 -12.42
CA ARG A 184 5.78 41.69 -10.97
C ARG A 184 4.70 40.86 -10.27
N LYS A 185 3.74 40.37 -11.00
CA LYS A 185 2.61 39.61 -10.46
C LYS A 185 2.72 38.13 -10.83
N VAL A 186 2.51 37.27 -9.86
CA VAL A 186 2.48 35.81 -10.01
C VAL A 186 1.17 35.30 -9.47
N GLU A 187 0.38 34.62 -10.28
CA GLU A 187 -0.90 34.06 -9.91
C GLU A 187 -0.90 32.56 -10.18
N LEU A 188 -1.22 31.76 -9.15
CA LEU A 188 -1.35 30.31 -9.28
C LEU A 188 -2.72 29.99 -9.93
N LEU A 189 -2.68 29.34 -11.08
CA LEU A 189 -3.88 28.95 -11.83
C LEU A 189 -4.35 27.54 -11.54
N LEU A 190 -3.39 26.59 -11.48
CA LEU A 190 -3.70 25.17 -11.37
C LEU A 190 -2.69 24.46 -10.48
N ILE A 191 -3.19 23.58 -9.66
CA ILE A 191 -2.41 22.57 -8.92
C ILE A 191 -2.86 21.20 -9.40
N ASP A 192 -1.98 20.45 -10.06
CA ASP A 192 -2.20 19.06 -10.43
C ASP A 192 -1.30 18.19 -9.56
N GLN A 193 -1.91 17.50 -8.60
CA GLN A 193 -1.19 16.59 -7.69
C GLN A 193 -1.15 15.19 -8.31
N ARG A 194 -0.03 14.85 -8.92
CA ARG A 194 0.20 13.55 -9.55
C ARG A 194 0.80 12.56 -8.57
N GLY A 195 -0.02 12.08 -7.66
CA GLY A 195 0.28 10.97 -6.77
C GLY A 195 1.39 11.24 -5.75
N SER A 196 1.21 10.73 -4.56
CA SER A 196 2.30 10.53 -3.59
C SER A 196 2.71 9.05 -3.64
N THR A 197 4.01 8.78 -3.75
CA THR A 197 4.52 7.42 -3.71
C THR A 197 5.16 7.16 -2.37
N TYR A 198 4.55 6.26 -1.58
CA TYR A 198 5.14 5.74 -0.36
C TYR A 198 5.99 4.51 -0.69
N ARG A 199 7.23 4.48 -0.21
CA ARG A 199 8.13 3.34 -0.35
C ARG A 199 8.53 2.83 1.02
N PRO A 200 7.98 1.69 1.46
CA PRO A 200 8.50 0.98 2.61
C PRO A 200 9.92 0.48 2.30
N MET A 201 10.82 0.57 3.26
CA MET A 201 12.20 0.12 3.07
C MET A 201 12.38 -1.28 3.63
N ALA A 202 12.67 -2.23 2.74
CA ALA A 202 12.98 -3.60 3.11
C ALA A 202 14.42 -3.67 3.65
N MET A 203 14.56 -4.42 4.72
CA MET A 203 15.85 -4.79 5.27
C MET A 203 16.17 -6.20 4.81
N ALA A 204 17.25 -6.37 4.07
CA ALA A 204 17.75 -7.69 3.74
C ALA A 204 18.19 -8.36 5.05
N ALA A 205 17.54 -9.44 5.44
CA ALA A 205 18.01 -10.31 6.51
C ALA A 205 19.28 -11.01 6.04
N ARG A 206 20.45 -10.41 6.29
CA ARG A 206 21.71 -11.14 6.18
C ARG A 206 21.78 -12.06 7.38
N MET A 207 21.76 -13.35 7.12
CA MET A 207 21.99 -14.39 8.10
C MET A 207 23.47 -14.33 8.53
N GLY A 208 23.73 -13.62 9.60
CA GLY A 208 25.03 -13.50 10.25
C GLY A 208 24.86 -12.61 11.48
N GLU A 209 25.12 -13.14 12.60
CA GLU A 209 25.23 -12.68 14.01
C GLU A 209 25.21 -11.17 14.38
N ALA A 210 24.86 -10.26 13.50
CA ALA A 210 24.66 -8.86 13.85
C ALA A 210 23.27 -8.70 14.48
N SER A 211 23.22 -8.38 15.75
CA SER A 211 22.00 -7.91 16.44
C SER A 211 21.51 -6.66 15.73
N PHE A 212 20.50 -6.82 14.89
CA PHE A 212 19.92 -5.70 14.17
C PHE A 212 19.10 -4.84 15.13
N ARG A 213 19.40 -3.55 15.20
CA ARG A 213 18.67 -2.62 16.08
C ARG A 213 17.56 -1.91 15.30
N PRO A 214 16.36 -1.75 15.90
CA PRO A 214 15.25 -1.03 15.24
C PRO A 214 15.61 0.41 14.82
N GLY A 215 16.57 1.03 15.52
CA GLY A 215 17.07 2.37 15.21
C GLY A 215 17.92 2.45 13.94
N GLU A 216 18.49 1.32 13.50
CA GLU A 216 19.34 1.20 12.30
C GLU A 216 18.50 0.86 11.05
N ALA A 217 17.18 0.61 11.23
CA ALA A 217 16.29 0.34 10.11
C ALA A 217 16.23 1.52 9.13
N PRO A 218 16.33 1.28 7.82
CA PRO A 218 16.15 2.32 6.83
C PRO A 218 14.78 3.00 7.02
N LYS A 219 14.78 4.33 7.05
CA LYS A 219 13.55 5.10 7.23
C LYS A 219 12.65 4.97 6.00
N PRO A 220 11.34 4.76 6.16
CA PRO A 220 10.40 4.80 5.04
C PRO A 220 10.47 6.15 4.33
N SER A 221 10.44 6.15 3.01
CA SER A 221 10.49 7.37 2.20
C SER A 221 9.16 7.62 1.50
N GLN A 222 8.84 8.89 1.33
CA GLN A 222 7.68 9.35 0.57
C GLN A 222 8.12 10.44 -0.40
N SER A 223 7.54 10.43 -1.60
CA SER A 223 7.76 11.49 -2.58
C SER A 223 6.42 12.04 -3.07
N LEU A 224 6.40 13.34 -3.32
CA LEU A 224 5.27 14.07 -3.87
C LEU A 224 5.70 14.78 -5.14
N THR A 225 4.89 14.66 -6.20
CA THR A 225 5.08 15.42 -7.44
C THR A 225 3.89 16.31 -7.67
N LEU A 226 4.14 17.61 -7.81
CA LEU A 226 3.13 18.60 -8.21
C LEU A 226 3.48 19.17 -9.57
N LYS A 227 2.44 19.39 -10.39
CA LYS A 227 2.49 20.30 -11.54
C LYS A 227 1.71 21.54 -11.16
N LEU A 228 2.34 22.70 -11.34
CA LEU A 228 1.81 23.99 -10.95
C LEU A 228 1.83 24.89 -12.18
N ASP A 229 0.67 25.45 -12.52
CA ASP A 229 0.55 26.42 -13.60
C ASP A 229 0.37 27.81 -13.00
N TYR A 230 1.24 28.74 -13.40
CA TYR A 230 1.21 30.12 -12.96
C TYR A 230 0.98 31.06 -14.15
N CYS A 231 0.28 32.15 -13.91
CA CYS A 231 0.19 33.26 -14.83
C CYS A 231 1.07 34.41 -14.30
N LEU A 232 1.99 34.89 -15.14
CA LEU A 232 2.91 35.98 -14.83
C LEU A 232 2.50 37.24 -15.55
N HIS A 233 2.41 38.37 -14.84
CA HIS A 233 2.00 39.69 -15.34
C HIS A 233 3.02 40.77 -15.04
#